data_52f5036d985df22760d63ba2442863f3
#
_entry.id   52f5036d985df22760d63ba2442863f3
#
_cell.length_a   1.000
_cell.length_b   1.000
_cell.length_c   1.000
_cell.angle_alpha   90.00
_cell.angle_beta   90.00
_cell.angle_gamma   90.00
#
_symmetry.space_group_name_H-M   'P 1'
#
loop_
_entity.id
_entity.type
_entity.pdbx_description
1 polymer ?
#
loop_
_entity_poly.entity_id
_entity_poly.type
_entity_poly.pdbx_seq_one_letter_code
_entity_poly.pdbx_strand_id
1 'polypeptide(L)'
;MGVTFGGEAIFGDGPATVTARGRALRHAVQEGVGGEGERVVGQGVRGRELEQRGELVADSMDELRALVAAIEARLDGAVRELRDDVGRVWPAVVMTGFEPGQVVRLGVRWKAGYVVRYFQGSGDF
;
A
#
# COMPACT_ATOMS: atom_id res chain seq x y z
N MET A 1 -14.50 -9.90 -2.38
CA MET A 1 -14.08 -8.69 -2.76
C MET A 1 -12.70 -8.49 -2.36
N GLY A 2 -11.96 -7.74 -2.91
CA GLY A 2 -10.57 -7.53 -2.57
C GLY A 2 -10.25 -6.06 -2.50
N VAL A 3 -9.00 -5.75 -2.23
CA VAL A 3 -8.54 -4.40 -2.22
C VAL A 3 -8.38 -3.94 -3.66
N THR A 4 -8.78 -2.70 -3.96
CA THR A 4 -8.59 -2.15 -5.30
C THR A 4 -7.73 -0.90 -5.20
N PHE A 5 -6.94 -0.65 -6.21
CA PHE A 5 -6.11 0.53 -6.28
C PHE A 5 -6.35 1.16 -7.65
N GLY A 6 -6.89 2.36 -7.63
CA GLY A 6 -7.29 3.01 -8.87
C GLY A 6 -8.47 2.33 -9.52
N GLY A 7 -9.28 1.65 -8.73
CA GLY A 7 -10.43 0.95 -9.26
C GLY A 7 -10.15 -0.43 -9.82
N GLU A 8 -8.89 -0.88 -9.74
CA GLU A 8 -8.52 -2.17 -10.27
C GLU A 8 -8.11 -3.14 -9.18
N ALA A 9 -8.54 -4.37 -9.30
CA ALA A 9 -8.27 -5.37 -8.28
C ALA A 9 -6.94 -6.06 -8.57
N ILE A 10 -5.86 -5.35 -8.41
CA ILE A 10 -4.55 -5.87 -8.77
C ILE A 10 -3.99 -6.86 -7.77
N PHE A 11 -4.66 -7.02 -6.62
CA PHE A 11 -4.16 -7.92 -5.61
C PHE A 11 -4.85 -9.30 -5.62
N GLY A 12 -5.72 -9.51 -6.58
CA GLY A 12 -6.40 -10.79 -6.67
C GLY A 12 -7.43 -10.98 -5.58
N ASP A 13 -7.76 -12.22 -5.29
CA ASP A 13 -8.80 -12.53 -4.32
C ASP A 13 -8.29 -12.91 -2.95
N GLY A 14 -7.02 -12.84 -2.73
CA GLY A 14 -6.48 -13.25 -1.44
C GLY A 14 -6.79 -12.24 -0.35
N PRO A 15 -6.60 -12.62 0.89
CA PRO A 15 -6.90 -11.72 1.99
C PRO A 15 -5.91 -10.58 2.09
N ALA A 16 -6.36 -9.44 2.55
CA ALA A 16 -5.48 -8.29 2.73
C ALA A 16 -6.06 -7.35 3.78
N THR A 17 -5.19 -6.68 4.47
CA THR A 17 -5.57 -5.70 5.50
C THR A 17 -4.77 -4.43 5.29
N VAL A 18 -5.45 -3.30 5.30
CA VAL A 18 -4.81 -2.01 5.15
C VAL A 18 -4.84 -1.28 6.49
N THR A 19 -3.71 -0.78 6.92
CA THR A 19 -3.58 -0.11 8.20
C THR A 19 -2.95 1.26 8.00
N ALA A 20 -3.51 2.28 8.62
CA ALA A 20 -2.97 3.63 8.52
C ALA A 20 -1.94 3.84 9.61
N ARG A 21 -0.82 4.44 9.25
CA ARG A 21 0.26 4.64 10.20
C ARG A 21 0.76 6.08 10.27
N GLY A 22 -0.09 7.00 9.98
CA GLY A 22 0.35 8.35 9.84
C GLY A 22 0.85 9.06 11.05
N ARG A 23 0.39 8.64 12.21
CA ARG A 23 0.81 9.29 13.38
C ARG A 23 2.24 9.21 13.63
N ALA A 24 2.84 8.12 13.36
CA ALA A 24 4.24 7.96 13.64
C ALA A 24 5.05 8.94 12.84
N LEU A 25 4.67 9.19 11.66
CA LEU A 25 5.41 10.08 10.85
C LEU A 25 5.42 11.47 11.41
N ARG A 26 4.30 11.97 11.77
CA ARG A 26 4.22 13.27 12.28
C ARG A 26 4.96 13.43 13.53
N HIS A 27 4.92 12.45 14.36
CA HIS A 27 5.60 12.50 15.59
C HIS A 27 7.07 12.63 15.39
N ALA A 28 7.59 11.89 14.51
CA ALA A 28 9.00 11.95 14.28
C ALA A 28 9.39 13.33 13.87
N VAL A 29 8.63 13.97 13.11
CA VAL A 29 8.98 15.27 12.70
C VAL A 29 9.01 16.23 13.83
N GLN A 30 8.11 16.12 14.72
CA GLN A 30 8.11 16.97 15.80
C GLN A 30 9.30 16.95 16.55
N GLU A 31 9.86 15.88 16.74
CA GLU A 31 11.00 15.84 17.48
C GLU A 31 12.06 16.50 16.79
N GLY A 32 12.07 16.41 15.65
CA GLY A 32 13.06 17.05 14.98
C GLY A 32 13.13 18.34 15.09
N VAL A 33 12.89 18.88 15.36
CA VAL A 33 13.07 20.03 15.42
C VAL A 33 12.68 20.72 15.66
N GLY A 34 12.65 20.61 15.89
CA GLY A 34 12.41 21.24 16.28
C GLY A 34 12.30 22.11 15.65
N GLY A 35 12.33 22.47 15.33
CA GLY A 35 12.11 23.35 14.92
C GLY A 35 12.21 23.61 13.74
N GLU A 36 12.76 23.61 13.38
CA GLU A 36 12.72 23.91 12.41
C GLU A 36 12.31 23.35 11.50
N GLY A 37 12.62 22.98 11.40
CA GLY A 37 12.25 22.43 10.59
C GLY A 37 11.11 22.15 10.43
N GLU A 38 10.76 22.05 10.93
CA GLU A 38 9.76 21.80 10.85
C GLU A 38 9.03 22.27 10.26
N ARG A 39 9.19 22.77 10.00
CA ARG A 39 8.42 23.20 9.54
C ARG A 39 8.34 23.00 8.41
N VAL A 40 8.91 22.88 7.95
CA VAL A 40 8.90 22.72 6.86
C VAL A 40 8.46 21.76 6.44
N VAL A 41 8.92 21.29 6.87
CA VAL A 41 8.50 20.32 6.74
C VAL A 41 7.28 20.17 6.90
N GLY A 42 6.93 20.87 7.55
CA GLY A 42 5.72 20.76 7.96
C GLY A 42 4.83 20.36 6.92
N GLN A 43 4.98 20.82 5.82
CA GLN A 43 4.17 20.45 4.84
C GLN A 43 4.24 19.08 4.52
N GLY A 44 5.35 18.56 4.43
CA GLY A 44 5.47 17.22 4.05
C GLY A 44 4.76 16.31 4.91
N VAL A 45 4.54 16.72 6.11
CA VAL A 45 3.93 15.86 7.01
C VAL A 45 2.50 15.84 6.97
N ARG A 46 1.90 16.53 6.06
CA ARG A 46 0.51 16.48 6.04
C ARG A 46 0.00 15.26 5.43
N GLY A 47 0.53 14.21 5.40
CA GLY A 47 -0.01 12.98 4.90
C GLY A 47 0.16 11.89 5.90
N ARG A 48 -0.07 10.69 5.49
CA ARG A 48 0.15 9.55 6.36
C ARG A 48 0.55 8.35 5.55
N GLU A 49 1.17 7.40 6.22
CA GLU A 49 1.57 6.19 5.59
C GLU A 49 0.51 5.14 5.77
N LEU A 50 0.30 4.35 4.75
CA LEU A 50 -0.59 3.22 4.85
C LEU A 50 0.23 1.98 4.56
N GLU A 51 -0.14 0.87 5.18
CA GLU A 51 0.54 -0.38 4.95
C GLU A 51 -0.50 -1.44 4.68
N GLN A 52 -0.30 -2.21 3.63
CA GLN A 52 -1.21 -3.29 3.31
C GLN A 52 -0.45 -4.59 3.40
N ARG A 53 -0.97 -5.55 4.15
CA ARG A 53 -0.39 -6.87 4.24
C ARG A 53 -1.41 -7.85 3.77
N GLY A 54 -0.99 -8.82 3.01
CA GLY A 54 -1.93 -9.80 2.50
C GLY A 54 -1.23 -10.95 1.85
N GLU A 55 -2.01 -11.74 1.13
CA GLU A 55 -1.49 -12.88 0.40
C GLU A 55 -1.98 -12.84 -1.02
N LEU A 56 -1.10 -13.09 -1.96
CA LEU A 56 -1.49 -13.32 -3.33
C LEU A 56 -1.76 -14.80 -3.48
N VAL A 57 -2.86 -15.15 -4.10
CA VAL A 57 -3.26 -16.54 -4.29
C VAL A 57 -3.52 -16.74 -5.77
N ALA A 58 -2.94 -17.78 -6.34
CA ALA A 58 -3.08 -18.03 -7.77
C ALA A 58 -3.13 -19.53 -8.04
N ASP A 59 -3.64 -19.91 -9.18
CA ASP A 59 -3.76 -21.30 -9.55
C ASP A 59 -2.51 -21.78 -10.29
N SER A 60 -1.63 -20.88 -10.68
CA SER A 60 -0.40 -21.26 -11.34
C SER A 60 0.67 -20.24 -11.01
N MET A 61 1.92 -20.62 -11.23
CA MET A 61 3.03 -19.72 -10.99
C MET A 61 2.98 -18.55 -11.97
N ASP A 62 2.56 -18.79 -13.20
CA ASP A 62 2.47 -17.73 -14.17
C ASP A 62 1.43 -16.71 -13.74
N GLU A 63 0.33 -17.15 -13.19
CA GLU A 63 -0.69 -16.26 -12.72
C GLU A 63 -0.18 -15.46 -11.53
N LEU A 64 0.58 -16.09 -10.65
CA LEU A 64 1.14 -15.39 -9.51
C LEU A 64 2.11 -14.31 -9.96
N ARG A 65 2.95 -14.63 -10.96
CA ARG A 65 3.88 -13.66 -11.47
C ARG A 65 3.15 -12.49 -12.13
N ALA A 66 2.02 -12.77 -12.78
CA ALA A 66 1.24 -11.71 -13.39
C ALA A 66 0.69 -10.77 -12.33
N LEU A 67 0.27 -11.30 -11.18
CA LEU A 67 -0.21 -10.45 -10.11
C LEU A 67 0.91 -9.58 -9.58
N VAL A 68 2.09 -10.13 -9.40
CA VAL A 68 3.23 -9.36 -8.91
C VAL A 68 3.57 -8.26 -9.92
N ALA A 69 3.57 -8.58 -11.19
CA ALA A 69 3.89 -7.59 -12.21
C ALA A 69 2.87 -6.46 -12.25
N ALA A 70 1.60 -6.80 -12.05
CA ALA A 70 0.55 -5.78 -12.05
C ALA A 70 0.73 -4.82 -10.87
N ILE A 71 1.14 -5.34 -9.73
CA ILE A 71 1.36 -4.50 -8.57
C ILE A 71 2.59 -3.62 -8.80
N GLU A 72 3.66 -4.20 -9.30
CA GLU A 72 4.87 -3.43 -9.52
C GLU A 72 4.66 -2.33 -10.56
N ALA A 73 3.76 -2.53 -11.47
CA ALA A 73 3.48 -1.51 -12.46
C ALA A 73 2.80 -0.29 -11.85
N ARG A 74 2.31 -0.42 -10.64
CA ARG A 74 1.67 0.72 -9.98
C ARG A 74 2.64 1.52 -9.14
N LEU A 75 3.91 1.15 -9.12
CA LEU A 75 4.94 1.91 -8.44
C LEU A 75 5.43 3.00 -9.40
N ASP A 76 4.53 3.78 -9.93
CA ASP A 76 4.83 4.75 -10.95
C ASP A 76 4.65 6.19 -10.48
N GLY A 77 4.37 6.37 -9.21
CA GLY A 77 4.21 7.71 -8.67
C GLY A 77 2.85 8.34 -8.92
N ALA A 78 1.97 7.63 -9.57
CA ALA A 78 0.66 8.21 -9.87
C ALA A 78 -0.24 8.14 -8.65
N VAL A 79 -1.07 9.14 -8.50
CA VAL A 79 -1.99 9.22 -7.38
C VAL A 79 -3.27 8.47 -7.74
N ARG A 80 -3.71 7.61 -6.86
CA ARG A 80 -4.90 6.80 -7.11
C ARG A 80 -5.70 6.64 -5.83
N GLU A 81 -6.91 6.16 -5.94
CA GLU A 81 -7.73 5.88 -4.79
C GLU A 81 -7.50 4.45 -4.34
N LEU A 82 -7.34 4.24 -3.06
CA LEU A 82 -7.19 2.91 -2.48
C LEU A 82 -8.48 2.56 -1.75
N ARG A 83 -9.02 1.39 -2.01
CA ARG A 83 -10.24 0.96 -1.34
C ARG A 83 -9.97 -0.43 -0.78
N ASP A 84 -10.23 -0.65 0.48
CA ASP A 84 -9.97 -1.95 1.07
C ASP A 84 -11.20 -2.84 0.91
N ASP A 85 -11.09 -4.08 1.40
CA ASP A 85 -12.13 -5.05 1.19
C ASP A 85 -13.30 -4.89 2.15
N VAL A 86 -13.24 -3.98 3.09
CA VAL A 86 -14.37 -3.70 3.94
C VAL A 86 -15.01 -2.37 3.59
N GLY A 87 -14.60 -1.77 2.50
CA GLY A 87 -15.25 -0.58 1.99
C GLY A 87 -14.66 0.74 2.39
N ARG A 88 -13.56 0.75 3.13
CA ARG A 88 -12.93 2.02 3.47
C ARG A 88 -12.21 2.55 2.25
N VAL A 89 -12.22 3.85 2.07
CA VAL A 89 -11.64 4.48 0.91
C VAL A 89 -10.61 5.50 1.35
N TRP A 90 -9.44 5.44 0.74
CA TRP A 90 -8.40 6.43 0.99
C TRP A 90 -8.10 7.10 -0.35
N PRO A 91 -8.47 8.36 -0.51
CA PRO A 91 -8.18 9.07 -1.76
C PRO A 91 -6.76 9.60 -1.78
N ALA A 92 -6.28 9.92 -2.94
CA ALA A 92 -4.99 10.60 -3.10
C ALA A 92 -3.82 9.79 -2.56
N VAL A 93 -3.73 8.54 -2.94
CA VAL A 93 -2.71 7.63 -2.44
C VAL A 93 -1.71 7.28 -3.52
N VAL A 94 -0.45 7.22 -3.15
CA VAL A 94 0.62 6.80 -4.05
C VAL A 94 1.23 5.54 -3.47
N MET A 95 1.49 4.54 -4.31
CA MET A 95 2.16 3.34 -3.86
C MET A 95 3.65 3.61 -3.81
N THR A 96 4.27 3.42 -2.65
CA THR A 96 5.67 3.75 -2.46
C THR A 96 6.56 2.53 -2.33
N GLY A 97 6.03 1.36 -2.08
CA GLY A 97 6.87 0.18 -1.96
C GLY A 97 6.05 -1.10 -2.01
N PHE A 98 6.66 -2.14 -2.50
CA PHE A 98 6.03 -3.45 -2.57
C PHE A 98 7.09 -4.49 -2.29
N GLU A 99 6.83 -5.33 -1.32
CA GLU A 99 7.76 -6.38 -0.94
C GLU A 99 7.04 -7.72 -1.00
N PRO A 100 7.28 -8.52 -2.01
CA PRO A 100 6.68 -9.84 -2.07
C PRO A 100 7.44 -10.79 -1.16
N GLY A 101 6.73 -11.68 -0.52
CA GLY A 101 7.36 -12.66 0.34
C GLY A 101 7.65 -13.94 -0.39
N GLN A 102 7.90 -14.98 0.36
CA GLN A 102 8.27 -16.24 -0.20
C GLN A 102 7.05 -16.92 -0.80
N VAL A 103 7.25 -17.57 -1.93
CA VAL A 103 6.18 -18.29 -2.59
C VAL A 103 6.06 -19.68 -1.98
N VAL A 104 4.84 -20.08 -1.67
CA VAL A 104 4.58 -21.39 -1.10
C VAL A 104 3.49 -22.06 -1.93
N ARG A 105 3.64 -23.34 -2.19
CA ARG A 105 2.63 -24.07 -2.91
C ARG A 105 1.84 -24.93 -1.94
N LEU A 106 0.52 -24.78 -1.96
CA LEU A 106 -0.34 -25.56 -1.13
C LEU A 106 -1.32 -26.28 -2.02
N GLY A 107 -1.10 -27.55 -2.24
CA GLY A 107 -1.92 -28.33 -3.14
C GLY A 107 -1.79 -27.78 -4.55
N VAL A 108 -2.90 -27.34 -5.12
CA VAL A 108 -2.89 -26.80 -6.46
C VAL A 108 -2.78 -25.31 -6.46
N ARG A 109 -2.67 -24.70 -5.30
CA ARG A 109 -2.61 -23.24 -5.22
C ARG A 109 -1.23 -22.75 -4.89
N TRP A 110 -0.92 -21.56 -5.37
CA TRP A 110 0.35 -20.90 -5.08
C TRP A 110 0.04 -19.67 -4.28
N LYS A 111 0.77 -19.41 -3.22
CA LYS A 111 0.55 -18.27 -2.36
C LYS A 111 1.84 -17.54 -2.08
N ALA A 112 1.74 -16.24 -1.91
CA ALA A 112 2.88 -15.45 -1.51
C ALA A 112 2.37 -14.31 -0.64
N GLY A 113 2.91 -14.18 0.54
CA GLY A 113 2.60 -13.03 1.38
C GLY A 113 3.23 -11.80 0.79
N TYR A 114 2.74 -10.62 1.14
CA TYR A 114 3.31 -9.40 0.62
C TYR A 114 3.04 -8.23 1.57
N VAL A 115 3.82 -7.19 1.40
CA VAL A 115 3.59 -5.94 2.09
C VAL A 115 3.66 -4.84 1.05
N VAL A 116 2.68 -3.96 1.04
CA VAL A 116 2.69 -2.80 0.15
C VAL A 116 2.63 -1.57 1.04
N ARG A 117 3.43 -0.57 0.72
CA ARG A 117 3.42 0.67 1.45
C ARG A 117 2.92 1.76 0.55
N TYR A 118 2.14 2.65 1.13
CA TYR A 118 1.56 3.76 0.41
C TYR A 118 1.75 5.05 1.19
N PHE A 119 1.63 6.15 0.50
CA PHE A 119 1.59 7.44 1.17
C PHE A 119 0.34 8.17 0.69
N GLN A 120 -0.45 8.65 1.62
CA GLN A 120 -1.65 9.39 1.30
C GLN A 120 -1.39 10.86 1.57
N GLY A 121 -1.51 11.67 0.54
CA GLY A 121 -1.34 13.09 0.73
C GLY A 121 -2.59 13.72 1.26
N SER A 122 -2.43 14.78 2.00
CA SER A 122 -3.59 15.41 2.57
C SER A 122 -3.62 16.87 2.29
N GLY A 123 -2.77 17.31 1.50
CA GLY A 123 -2.61 18.69 1.31
C GLY A 123 -3.82 19.48 1.01
N ASP A 124 -4.68 19.00 0.26
CA ASP A 124 -5.78 19.77 -0.05
C ASP A 124 -6.98 19.32 0.59
N PHE A 125 -6.89 18.54 1.51
CA PHE A 125 -8.05 18.02 2.16
C PHE A 125 -8.67 19.00 3.10
#